data_1157168864942ec04bfbd2930ad47beb
#
_entry.id   1157168864942ec04bfbd2930ad47beb
#
_cell.length_a   1.000
_cell.length_b   1.000
_cell.length_c   1.000
_cell.angle_alpha   90.00
_cell.angle_beta   90.00
_cell.angle_gamma   90.00
#
_symmetry.space_group_name_H-M   'P 1'
#
loop_
_entity.id
_entity.type
_entity.pdbx_description
1 polymer ?
#
loop_
_entity_poly.entity_id
_entity_poly.type
_entity_poly.pdbx_seq_one_letter_code
_entity_poly.pdbx_strand_id
1 'polypeptide(L)'
;MWEDKETTAPDPSVAPDGEQPSALARTDSIATFEETNKQFGKMRIFSMPELMDTHFPSRPCIIENLLPAGTYLLAGAPKIGKSFLVLQMAYQVSTGEPFLGFSPRQGTVLYLALEDTYERLQKRLAQMTEQDSPDLVLSVLADTLEEDLLEQ
;
A
#
# COMPACT_ATOMS: atom_id res chain seq x y z
N MET A 1 52.68 -21.74 -40.60
CA MET A 1 52.39 -20.95 -41.77
C MET A 1 50.87 -20.79 -41.78
N TRP A 2 50.36 -19.80 -41.05
CA TRP A 2 48.93 -19.43 -41.00
C TRP A 2 48.84 -18.02 -41.56
N GLU A 3 48.19 -17.89 -42.71
CA GLU A 3 47.94 -16.61 -43.36
C GLU A 3 46.84 -15.82 -42.64
N ASP A 4 47.21 -14.65 -42.20
CA ASP A 4 46.31 -13.67 -41.63
C ASP A 4 45.39 -13.12 -42.76
N LYS A 5 44.10 -13.44 -42.70
CA LYS A 5 43.09 -12.74 -43.51
C LYS A 5 42.65 -11.51 -42.72
N GLU A 6 43.15 -10.35 -43.15
CA GLU A 6 42.59 -9.04 -42.77
C GLU A 6 41.11 -8.97 -43.16
N THR A 7 40.25 -8.99 -42.15
CA THR A 7 38.83 -8.67 -42.32
C THR A 7 38.68 -7.17 -42.15
N THR A 8 38.56 -6.49 -43.30
CA THR A 8 38.27 -5.04 -43.37
C THR A 8 36.91 -4.78 -42.72
N ALA A 9 36.91 -4.01 -41.64
CA ALA A 9 35.68 -3.53 -40.99
C ALA A 9 34.94 -2.57 -41.95
N PRO A 10 33.60 -2.61 -42.06
CA PRO A 10 32.84 -1.69 -42.89
C PRO A 10 32.87 -0.27 -42.31
N ASP A 11 32.99 0.70 -43.22
CA ASP A 11 32.96 2.15 -42.97
C ASP A 11 31.70 2.57 -42.23
N PRO A 12 31.78 3.29 -41.07
CA PRO A 12 30.63 3.73 -40.30
C PRO A 12 29.86 4.92 -40.91
N SER A 13 30.17 5.34 -42.19
CA SER A 13 29.55 6.51 -42.78
C SER A 13 28.30 6.25 -43.65
N VAL A 14 27.83 4.98 -43.75
CA VAL A 14 26.59 4.66 -44.48
C VAL A 14 25.53 4.18 -43.52
N ALA A 15 24.80 5.13 -42.91
CA ALA A 15 23.54 4.84 -42.26
C ALA A 15 22.47 4.62 -43.36
N PRO A 16 21.68 3.53 -43.29
CA PRO A 16 20.51 3.40 -44.15
C PRO A 16 19.46 4.44 -43.70
N ASP A 17 18.93 5.16 -44.69
CA ASP A 17 17.81 6.10 -44.51
C ASP A 17 16.60 5.37 -43.86
N GLY A 18 16.57 5.39 -42.55
CA GLY A 18 15.40 5.01 -41.78
C GLY A 18 14.46 6.22 -41.75
N GLU A 19 13.38 6.14 -42.50
CA GLU A 19 12.27 7.08 -42.42
C GLU A 19 11.85 7.22 -40.95
N GLN A 20 12.14 8.38 -40.37
CA GLN A 20 11.55 8.76 -39.08
C GLN A 20 10.05 8.94 -39.31
N PRO A 21 9.17 8.28 -38.51
CA PRO A 21 7.75 8.52 -38.63
C PRO A 21 7.49 10.01 -38.40
N SER A 22 6.78 10.63 -39.36
CA SER A 22 6.51 12.05 -39.39
C SER A 22 5.82 12.50 -38.09
N ALA A 23 6.04 13.73 -37.66
CA ALA A 23 5.41 14.29 -36.45
C ALA A 23 3.87 14.15 -36.44
N LEU A 24 3.26 14.11 -37.64
CA LEU A 24 1.84 13.85 -37.84
C LEU A 24 1.40 12.47 -37.36
N ALA A 25 2.19 11.41 -37.62
CA ALA A 25 1.86 10.05 -37.15
C ALA A 25 1.90 9.90 -35.63
N ARG A 26 2.73 10.70 -34.96
CA ARG A 26 2.76 10.74 -33.47
C ARG A 26 1.56 11.46 -32.88
N THR A 27 1.08 12.51 -33.52
CA THR A 27 -0.09 13.28 -33.07
C THR A 27 -1.36 12.45 -33.21
N ASP A 28 -1.53 11.71 -34.30
CA ASP A 28 -2.67 10.82 -34.50
C ASP A 28 -2.70 9.66 -33.50
N SER A 29 -1.54 9.12 -33.11
CA SER A 29 -1.44 8.06 -32.09
C SER A 29 -1.85 8.55 -30.69
N ILE A 30 -1.50 9.79 -30.34
CA ILE A 30 -1.87 10.39 -29.04
C ILE A 30 -3.37 10.69 -29.00
N ALA A 31 -3.92 11.27 -30.07
CA ALA A 31 -5.34 11.54 -30.18
C ALA A 31 -6.19 10.25 -30.09
N THR A 32 -5.75 9.19 -30.75
CA THR A 32 -6.39 7.86 -30.69
C THR A 32 -6.35 7.26 -29.30
N PHE A 33 -5.25 7.48 -28.56
CA PHE A 33 -5.09 6.99 -27.19
C PHE A 33 -6.01 7.72 -26.20
N GLU A 34 -6.17 9.04 -26.34
CA GLU A 34 -7.09 9.83 -25.51
C GLU A 34 -8.57 9.48 -25.80
N GLU A 35 -8.95 9.23 -27.04
CA GLU A 35 -10.27 8.76 -27.40
C GLU A 35 -10.56 7.36 -26.88
N THR A 36 -9.60 6.45 -26.92
CA THR A 36 -9.71 5.08 -26.36
C THR A 36 -9.89 5.11 -24.85
N ASN A 37 -9.21 6.01 -24.15
CA ASN A 37 -9.32 6.15 -22.69
C ASN A 37 -10.73 6.60 -22.25
N LYS A 38 -11.44 7.39 -23.05
CA LYS A 38 -12.84 7.76 -22.80
C LYS A 38 -13.82 6.59 -22.97
N GLN A 39 -13.44 5.54 -23.71
CA GLN A 39 -14.32 4.42 -24.06
C GLN A 39 -14.25 3.26 -23.04
N PHE A 40 -13.19 3.16 -22.22
CA PHE A 40 -13.01 2.09 -21.22
C PHE A 40 -13.60 2.40 -19.84
N GLY A 41 -14.44 3.40 -19.68
CA GLY A 41 -15.23 3.67 -18.47
C GLY A 41 -14.39 3.93 -17.21
N LYS A 42 -14.38 3.00 -16.26
CA LYS A 42 -13.69 3.15 -14.96
C LYS A 42 -12.18 2.85 -14.99
N MET A 43 -11.63 2.37 -16.11
CA MET A 43 -10.21 2.02 -16.22
C MET A 43 -9.38 3.29 -16.46
N ARG A 44 -8.46 3.60 -15.56
CA ARG A 44 -7.47 4.67 -15.74
C ARG A 44 -6.23 4.09 -16.42
N ILE A 45 -5.93 4.58 -17.60
CA ILE A 45 -4.78 4.15 -18.40
C ILE A 45 -3.78 5.31 -18.43
N PHE A 46 -2.52 5.00 -18.20
CA PHE A 46 -1.40 5.94 -18.27
C PHE A 46 -0.42 5.45 -19.33
N SER A 47 0.09 6.34 -20.15
CA SER A 47 1.32 6.07 -20.91
C SER A 47 2.51 6.01 -19.95
N MET A 48 3.61 5.37 -20.38
CA MET A 48 4.81 5.31 -19.54
C MET A 48 5.35 6.71 -19.15
N PRO A 49 5.47 7.70 -20.05
CA PRO A 49 5.87 9.05 -19.66
C PRO A 49 4.92 9.70 -18.62
N GLU A 50 3.61 9.63 -18.82
CA GLU A 50 2.63 10.17 -17.87
C GLU A 50 2.71 9.49 -16.52
N LEU A 51 2.94 8.16 -16.48
CA LEU A 51 3.10 7.41 -15.24
C LEU A 51 4.34 7.87 -14.47
N MET A 52 5.45 8.14 -15.17
CA MET A 52 6.70 8.60 -14.55
C MET A 52 6.63 10.04 -14.05
N ASP A 53 5.85 10.90 -14.71
CA ASP A 53 5.66 12.30 -14.31
C ASP A 53 4.55 12.46 -13.26
N THR A 54 3.68 11.45 -13.10
CA THR A 54 2.58 11.52 -12.14
C THR A 54 3.08 11.25 -10.72
N HIS A 55 2.87 12.23 -9.83
CA HIS A 55 3.14 12.03 -8.41
C HIS A 55 2.01 11.25 -7.74
N PHE A 56 2.27 9.99 -7.41
CA PHE A 56 1.35 9.19 -6.60
C PHE A 56 1.66 9.42 -5.12
N PRO A 57 0.65 9.80 -4.30
CA PRO A 57 0.85 9.93 -2.87
C PRO A 57 1.27 8.58 -2.29
N SER A 58 2.33 8.57 -1.49
CA SER A 58 2.74 7.38 -0.75
C SER A 58 1.63 6.97 0.22
N ARG A 59 1.44 5.66 0.41
CA ARG A 59 0.49 5.17 1.41
C ARG A 59 0.93 5.66 2.80
N PRO A 60 0.02 6.23 3.61
CA PRO A 60 0.38 6.66 4.95
C PRO A 60 0.88 5.45 5.76
N CYS A 61 1.92 5.66 6.56
CA CYS A 61 2.40 4.66 7.51
C CYS A 61 1.59 4.81 8.80
N ILE A 62 1.09 3.72 9.35
CA ILE A 62 0.41 3.70 10.66
C ILE A 62 1.48 3.68 11.76
N ILE A 63 2.51 2.85 11.59
CA ILE A 63 3.70 2.82 12.46
C ILE A 63 4.91 2.92 11.53
N GLU A 64 5.72 3.95 11.70
CA GLU A 64 6.86 4.21 10.84
C GLU A 64 7.81 3.02 10.78
N ASN A 65 8.26 2.68 9.57
CA ASN A 65 9.17 1.56 9.29
C ASN A 65 8.66 0.16 9.72
N LEU A 66 7.43 0.04 10.23
CA LEU A 66 6.86 -1.24 10.68
C LEU A 66 5.55 -1.58 9.97
N LEU A 67 4.58 -0.65 9.92
CA LEU A 67 3.21 -0.94 9.47
C LEU A 67 2.68 0.14 8.53
N PRO A 68 2.90 0.04 7.20
CA PRO A 68 2.20 0.89 6.23
C PRO A 68 0.68 0.62 6.25
N ALA A 69 -0.11 1.52 5.69
CA ALA A 69 -1.54 1.29 5.53
C ALA A 69 -1.81 0.10 4.61
N GLY A 70 -2.63 -0.85 5.05
CA GLY A 70 -2.93 -2.08 4.31
C GLY A 70 -3.68 -3.10 5.17
N THR A 71 -3.90 -4.28 4.59
CA THR A 71 -4.46 -5.44 5.30
C THR A 71 -3.33 -6.41 5.64
N TYR A 72 -3.29 -6.88 6.88
CA TYR A 72 -2.24 -7.76 7.38
C TYR A 72 -2.83 -8.97 8.08
N LEU A 73 -2.11 -10.10 8.01
CA LEU A 73 -2.44 -11.32 8.72
C LEU A 73 -1.33 -11.64 9.73
N LEU A 74 -1.67 -11.66 11.03
CA LEU A 74 -0.78 -12.11 12.09
C LEU A 74 -1.06 -13.57 12.41
N ALA A 75 -0.19 -14.47 11.96
CA ALA A 75 -0.30 -15.91 12.16
C ALA A 75 0.72 -16.41 13.21
N GLY A 76 0.37 -17.51 13.88
CA GLY A 76 1.26 -18.17 14.85
C GLY A 76 0.49 -19.15 15.73
N ALA A 77 1.20 -19.95 16.52
CA ALA A 77 0.61 -20.96 17.40
C ALA A 77 -0.37 -20.35 18.41
N PRO A 78 -1.35 -21.10 18.93
CA PRO A 78 -2.22 -20.64 20.00
C PRO A 78 -1.42 -20.22 21.25
N LYS A 79 -1.95 -19.26 22.00
CA LYS A 79 -1.42 -18.81 23.31
C LYS A 79 -0.03 -18.16 23.31
N ILE A 80 0.56 -17.81 22.16
CA ILE A 80 1.86 -17.11 22.11
C ILE A 80 1.75 -15.58 22.30
N GLY A 81 0.57 -15.06 22.61
CA GLY A 81 0.38 -13.64 22.93
C GLY A 81 -0.04 -12.74 21.75
N LYS A 82 -0.47 -13.30 20.58
CA LYS A 82 -0.88 -12.50 19.41
C LYS A 82 -1.91 -11.41 19.74
N SER A 83 -3.01 -11.79 20.41
CA SER A 83 -4.07 -10.83 20.75
C SER A 83 -3.60 -9.77 21.77
N PHE A 84 -2.67 -10.14 22.67
CA PHE A 84 -2.06 -9.19 23.59
C PHE A 84 -1.19 -8.17 22.85
N LEU A 85 -0.35 -8.64 21.92
CA LEU A 85 0.50 -7.78 21.09
C LEU A 85 -0.33 -6.82 20.23
N VAL A 86 -1.42 -7.30 19.61
CA VAL A 86 -2.30 -6.46 18.78
C VAL A 86 -3.06 -5.45 19.63
N LEU A 87 -3.52 -5.82 20.82
CA LEU A 87 -4.16 -4.88 21.75
C LEU A 87 -3.18 -3.81 22.23
N GLN A 88 -1.94 -4.16 22.53
CA GLN A 88 -0.88 -3.21 22.87
C GLN A 88 -0.59 -2.26 21.71
N MET A 89 -0.47 -2.78 20.49
CA MET A 89 -0.29 -1.96 19.30
C MET A 89 -1.46 -0.99 19.11
N ALA A 90 -2.70 -1.46 19.26
CA ALA A 90 -3.91 -0.64 19.17
C ALA A 90 -3.89 0.52 20.20
N TYR A 91 -3.54 0.22 21.43
CA TYR A 91 -3.39 1.23 22.49
C TYR A 91 -2.32 2.26 22.11
N GLN A 92 -1.13 1.82 21.73
CA GLN A 92 -0.02 2.73 21.42
C GLN A 92 -0.26 3.56 20.15
N VAL A 93 -0.98 3.05 19.17
CA VAL A 93 -1.44 3.87 18.04
C VAL A 93 -2.46 4.92 18.50
N SER A 94 -3.37 4.58 19.41
CA SER A 94 -4.37 5.53 19.89
C SER A 94 -3.78 6.64 20.79
N THR A 95 -2.69 6.37 21.48
CA THR A 95 -1.99 7.37 22.33
C THR A 95 -0.86 8.10 21.63
N GLY A 96 -0.33 7.55 20.54
CA GLY A 96 0.88 8.05 19.90
C GLY A 96 2.19 7.59 20.56
N GLU A 97 2.10 6.68 21.55
CA GLU A 97 3.27 6.14 22.23
C GLU A 97 4.04 5.15 21.34
N PRO A 98 5.38 5.07 21.46
CA PRO A 98 6.17 4.16 20.63
C PRO A 98 5.77 2.69 20.82
N PHE A 99 5.53 1.98 19.71
CA PHE A 99 5.31 0.53 19.69
C PHE A 99 6.59 -0.21 19.31
N LEU A 100 7.14 -1.01 20.19
CA LEU A 100 8.41 -1.75 19.98
C LEU A 100 9.58 -0.86 19.53
N GLY A 101 9.58 0.41 19.94
CA GLY A 101 10.59 1.40 19.55
C GLY A 101 10.32 2.11 18.22
N PHE A 102 9.21 1.83 17.54
CA PHE A 102 8.78 2.52 16.32
C PHE A 102 7.72 3.57 16.66
N SER A 103 7.76 4.71 15.94
CA SER A 103 6.82 5.82 16.14
C SER A 103 5.50 5.56 15.42
N PRO A 104 4.36 5.46 16.12
CA PRO A 104 3.07 5.37 15.47
C PRO A 104 2.57 6.76 15.08
N ARG A 105 1.78 6.82 14.02
CA ARG A 105 0.94 7.97 13.73
C ARG A 105 -0.32 7.87 14.60
N GLN A 106 -0.45 8.76 15.57
CA GLN A 106 -1.61 8.77 16.44
C GLN A 106 -2.92 8.87 15.65
N GLY A 107 -3.91 8.10 16.05
CA GLY A 107 -5.25 8.10 15.45
C GLY A 107 -6.21 7.19 16.17
N THR A 108 -7.50 7.34 15.86
CA THR A 108 -8.56 6.50 16.44
C THR A 108 -8.44 5.06 15.94
N VAL A 109 -8.53 4.11 16.84
CA VAL A 109 -8.43 2.68 16.58
C VAL A 109 -9.71 1.98 17.02
N LEU A 110 -10.33 1.24 16.10
CA LEU A 110 -11.40 0.29 16.40
C LEU A 110 -10.79 -1.11 16.57
N TYR A 111 -10.91 -1.67 17.77
CA TYR A 111 -10.46 -3.02 18.09
C TYR A 111 -11.64 -3.97 18.27
N LEU A 112 -11.80 -4.91 17.33
CA LEU A 112 -12.86 -5.93 17.36
C LEU A 112 -12.32 -7.22 17.97
N ALA A 113 -12.78 -7.54 19.19
CA ALA A 113 -12.32 -8.69 19.96
C ALA A 113 -13.40 -9.79 19.98
N LEU A 114 -13.70 -10.39 18.83
CA LEU A 114 -14.84 -11.29 18.61
C LEU A 114 -14.81 -12.59 19.42
N GLU A 115 -13.65 -12.98 19.94
CA GLU A 115 -13.45 -14.18 20.79
C GLU A 115 -13.26 -13.81 22.28
N ASP A 116 -13.41 -12.54 22.64
CA ASP A 116 -13.10 -12.06 23.99
C ASP A 116 -14.33 -11.49 24.71
N THR A 117 -14.20 -11.16 26.00
CA THR A 117 -15.20 -10.48 26.78
C THR A 117 -14.68 -9.12 27.26
N TYR A 118 -15.57 -8.16 27.49
CA TYR A 118 -15.15 -6.84 28.01
C TYR A 118 -14.37 -6.94 29.32
N GLU A 119 -14.73 -7.86 30.22
CA GLU A 119 -14.00 -8.09 31.46
C GLU A 119 -12.56 -8.55 31.24
N ARG A 120 -12.33 -9.43 30.25
CA ARG A 120 -10.97 -9.88 29.90
C ARG A 120 -10.16 -8.78 29.21
N LEU A 121 -10.80 -7.97 28.36
CA LEU A 121 -10.15 -6.81 27.75
C LEU A 121 -9.75 -5.79 28.81
N GLN A 122 -10.64 -5.47 29.74
CA GLN A 122 -10.34 -4.57 30.86
C GLN A 122 -9.16 -5.04 31.71
N LYS A 123 -9.12 -6.34 32.07
CA LYS A 123 -7.99 -6.91 32.81
C LYS A 123 -6.67 -6.84 32.04
N ARG A 124 -6.70 -7.06 30.72
CA ARG A 124 -5.50 -6.95 29.87
C ARG A 124 -5.02 -5.51 29.75
N LEU A 125 -5.92 -4.57 29.53
CA LEU A 125 -5.57 -3.15 29.45
C LEU A 125 -4.99 -2.67 30.79
N ALA A 126 -5.59 -3.02 31.92
CA ALA A 126 -5.05 -2.69 33.24
C ALA A 126 -3.66 -3.28 33.52
N GLN A 127 -3.23 -4.33 32.80
CA GLN A 127 -1.88 -4.87 32.88
C GLN A 127 -0.88 -4.14 31.99
N MET A 128 -1.37 -3.41 30.97
CA MET A 128 -0.54 -2.71 29.97
C MET A 128 -0.31 -1.26 30.34
N THR A 129 -1.31 -0.61 30.91
CA THR A 129 -1.31 0.83 31.12
C THR A 129 -2.20 1.23 32.29
N GLU A 130 -1.86 2.38 32.92
CA GLU A 130 -2.69 3.08 33.88
C GLU A 130 -3.40 4.30 33.25
N GLN A 131 -3.13 4.58 31.99
CA GLN A 131 -3.70 5.73 31.29
C GLN A 131 -4.79 5.30 30.32
N ASP A 132 -5.86 6.07 30.27
CA ASP A 132 -6.96 5.86 29.34
C ASP A 132 -6.68 6.52 27.99
N SER A 133 -7.28 5.97 26.92
CA SER A 133 -7.25 6.58 25.59
C SER A 133 -8.67 6.68 25.04
N PRO A 134 -9.19 7.89 24.80
CA PRO A 134 -10.51 8.07 24.18
C PRO A 134 -10.53 7.61 22.71
N ASP A 135 -9.35 7.52 22.08
CA ASP A 135 -9.18 7.10 20.70
C ASP A 135 -9.05 5.59 20.52
N LEU A 136 -9.13 4.79 21.60
CA LEU A 136 -9.23 3.34 21.52
C LEU A 136 -10.67 2.90 21.75
N VAL A 137 -11.35 2.52 20.67
CA VAL A 137 -12.72 2.03 20.69
C VAL A 137 -12.70 0.50 20.64
N LEU A 138 -13.45 -0.15 21.53
CA LEU A 138 -13.45 -1.60 21.70
C LEU A 138 -14.84 -2.19 21.47
N SER A 139 -14.93 -3.28 20.70
CA SER A 139 -16.15 -4.06 20.58
C SER A 139 -15.86 -5.56 20.66
N VAL A 140 -16.75 -6.31 21.33
CA VAL A 140 -16.72 -7.79 21.38
C VAL A 140 -17.78 -8.41 20.45
N LEU A 141 -18.59 -7.57 19.80
CA LEU A 141 -19.61 -7.96 18.85
C LEU A 141 -19.32 -7.25 17.51
N ALA A 142 -19.54 -7.95 16.43
CA ALA A 142 -19.61 -7.37 15.09
C ALA A 142 -20.79 -8.03 14.38
N ASP A 143 -21.71 -7.21 13.93
CA ASP A 143 -22.76 -7.68 13.03
C ASP A 143 -22.17 -7.95 11.63
N THR A 144 -22.81 -8.83 10.87
CA THR A 144 -22.34 -9.13 9.52
C THR A 144 -22.49 -7.91 8.63
N LEU A 145 -21.56 -7.72 7.71
CA LEU A 145 -21.55 -6.61 6.74
C LEU A 145 -22.85 -6.49 5.90
N GLU A 146 -23.72 -7.49 5.96
CA GLU A 146 -24.95 -7.56 5.18
C GLU A 146 -26.16 -6.88 5.86
N GLU A 147 -26.15 -6.67 7.18
CA GLU A 147 -27.36 -6.27 7.89
C GLU A 147 -27.39 -4.83 8.40
N ASP A 148 -26.25 -4.20 8.78
CA ASP A 148 -26.29 -2.87 9.42
C ASP A 148 -25.16 -1.89 9.05
N LEU A 149 -24.08 -2.33 8.43
CA LEU A 149 -22.92 -1.46 8.14
C LEU A 149 -23.10 -0.59 6.90
N LEU A 150 -24.14 -0.84 6.10
CA LEU A 150 -24.46 -0.08 4.87
C LEU A 150 -25.57 0.96 5.08
N GLU A 151 -26.23 0.99 6.25
CA GLU A 151 -27.33 1.93 6.55
C GLU A 151 -26.91 3.11 7.46
N GLN A 152 -25.64 3.22 7.81
CA GLN A 152 -25.07 4.37 8.55
C GLN A 152 -24.20 5.21 7.60
#